data_e0cb50d819201f79a224034b6826c296
#
_entry.id   e0cb50d819201f79a224034b6826c296
#
_cell.length_a   1.000
_cell.length_b   1.000
_cell.length_c   1.000
_cell.angle_alpha   90.00
_cell.angle_beta   90.00
_cell.angle_gamma   90.00
#
_symmetry.space_group_name_H-M   'P 1'
#
loop_
_entity.id
_entity.type
_entity.pdbx_description
1 polymer ?
#
loop_
_entity_poly.entity_id
_entity_poly.type
_entity_poly.pdbx_seq_one_letter_code
_entity_poly.pdbx_strand_id
1 'polypeptide(L)'
;MTDFTPFEDLLRGHAGLLEDTTHDRWLRAQALFEERAYREAAVLLTELLDDPGDVVHELTDVRLLLARSLFHSAQLDGTIRVATELLERDPNEPYAHLLLGRALQRKGRKDEAQPHLRLAELLGGYRS
;
A
#
# COMPACT_ATOMS: atom_id res chain seq x y z
N MET A 1 -18.34 -30.26 30.85
CA MET A 1 -17.09 -29.63 30.72
C MET A 1 -17.17 -28.63 29.63
N THR A 2 -16.64 -27.59 29.89
CA THR A 2 -16.56 -26.63 28.86
C THR A 2 -15.55 -27.10 27.84
N ASP A 3 -15.83 -26.87 26.64
CA ASP A 3 -14.89 -27.14 25.61
C ASP A 3 -13.83 -26.07 25.52
N PHE A 4 -14.00 -25.07 26.35
CA PHE A 4 -13.04 -24.05 26.40
C PHE A 4 -11.74 -24.60 26.97
N THR A 5 -10.66 -24.35 26.29
CA THR A 5 -9.35 -24.77 26.75
C THR A 5 -8.59 -23.55 27.21
N PRO A 6 -7.77 -23.71 28.24
CA PRO A 6 -6.90 -22.61 28.66
C PRO A 6 -6.01 -22.15 27.52
N PHE A 7 -5.66 -23.06 26.63
CA PHE A 7 -4.81 -22.72 25.50
C PHE A 7 -5.53 -21.77 24.55
N GLU A 8 -6.79 -22.05 24.24
CA GLU A 8 -7.57 -21.16 23.38
C GLU A 8 -7.77 -19.80 24.01
N ASP A 9 -8.04 -19.78 25.30
CA ASP A 9 -8.19 -18.52 26.00
C ASP A 9 -6.90 -17.75 26.01
N LEU A 10 -5.80 -18.46 26.21
CA LEU A 10 -4.49 -17.84 26.20
C LEU A 10 -4.20 -17.22 24.84
N LEU A 11 -4.49 -17.95 23.78
CA LEU A 11 -4.31 -17.42 22.42
C LEU A 11 -5.18 -16.20 22.20
N ARG A 12 -6.41 -16.26 22.66
CA ARG A 12 -7.33 -15.16 22.50
C ARG A 12 -6.90 -13.95 23.30
N GLY A 13 -6.42 -14.21 24.52
CA GLY A 13 -5.91 -13.13 25.35
C GLY A 13 -4.63 -12.52 24.80
N HIS A 14 -3.86 -13.32 24.07
CA HIS A 14 -2.65 -12.84 23.43
C HIS A 14 -2.88 -12.34 22.04
N ALA A 15 -4.11 -12.44 21.55
CA ALA A 15 -4.40 -12.03 20.19
C ALA A 15 -3.97 -10.60 19.94
N GLY A 16 -4.27 -9.71 20.87
CA GLY A 16 -3.85 -8.33 20.74
C GLY A 16 -2.34 -8.16 20.78
N LEU A 17 -1.65 -9.10 21.42
CA LEU A 17 -0.20 -9.05 21.52
C LEU A 17 0.48 -9.74 20.36
N LEU A 18 -0.15 -10.79 19.81
CA LEU A 18 0.46 -11.60 18.78
C LEU A 18 0.03 -11.22 17.38
N GLU A 19 -1.26 -10.88 17.22
CA GLU A 19 -1.79 -10.69 15.88
C GLU A 19 -1.96 -9.24 15.51
N ASP A 20 -1.86 -8.33 16.46
CA ASP A 20 -1.98 -6.92 16.15
C ASP A 20 -0.63 -6.24 16.05
N THR A 21 0.42 -7.03 15.82
CA THR A 21 1.72 -6.43 15.53
C THR A 21 1.65 -5.74 14.18
N THR A 22 2.51 -4.75 14.01
CA THR A 22 2.59 -4.05 12.73
C THR A 22 3.02 -5.00 11.62
N HIS A 23 3.89 -5.97 11.95
CA HIS A 23 4.30 -6.96 10.97
C HIS A 23 3.11 -7.82 10.51
N ASP A 24 2.26 -8.24 11.45
CA ASP A 24 1.08 -9.02 11.11
C ASP A 24 0.12 -8.21 10.24
N ARG A 25 -0.04 -6.93 10.53
CA ARG A 25 -0.88 -6.07 9.69
C ARG A 25 -0.31 -5.92 8.31
N TRP A 26 1.01 -5.83 8.20
CA TRP A 26 1.68 -5.74 6.91
C TRP A 26 1.40 -7.01 6.08
N LEU A 27 1.54 -8.17 6.69
CA LEU A 27 1.25 -9.44 6.00
C LEU A 27 -0.22 -9.52 5.61
N ARG A 28 -1.10 -9.06 6.48
CA ARG A 28 -2.54 -9.07 6.19
C ARG A 28 -2.87 -8.13 5.03
N ALA A 29 -2.23 -6.96 5.00
CA ALA A 29 -2.46 -6.02 3.91
C ALA A 29 -2.02 -6.62 2.57
N GLN A 30 -0.90 -7.32 2.56
CA GLN A 30 -0.43 -8.00 1.36
C GLN A 30 -1.42 -9.08 0.92
N ALA A 31 -1.94 -9.84 1.88
CA ALA A 31 -2.94 -10.88 1.57
C ALA A 31 -4.22 -10.26 1.02
N LEU A 32 -4.67 -9.17 1.62
CA LEU A 32 -5.86 -8.47 1.12
C LEU A 32 -5.67 -7.99 -0.30
N PHE A 33 -4.48 -7.48 -0.61
CA PHE A 33 -4.20 -7.06 -1.97
C PHE A 33 -4.26 -8.24 -2.93
N GLU A 34 -3.67 -9.38 -2.56
CA GLU A 34 -3.70 -10.57 -3.40
C GLU A 34 -5.11 -11.08 -3.63
N GLU A 35 -5.98 -10.90 -2.65
CA GLU A 35 -7.38 -11.28 -2.74
C GLU A 35 -8.23 -10.23 -3.47
N ARG A 36 -7.60 -9.18 -3.95
CA ARG A 36 -8.25 -8.06 -4.63
C ARG A 36 -9.19 -7.27 -3.71
N ALA A 37 -8.98 -7.36 -2.42
CA ALA A 37 -9.70 -6.56 -1.44
C ALA A 37 -8.96 -5.22 -1.27
N TYR A 38 -8.95 -4.43 -2.34
CA TYR A 38 -8.08 -3.26 -2.43
C TYR A 38 -8.45 -2.16 -1.44
N ARG A 39 -9.75 -1.94 -1.21
CA ARG A 39 -10.17 -0.91 -0.28
C ARG A 39 -9.74 -1.25 1.14
N GLU A 40 -9.94 -2.51 1.53
CA GLU A 40 -9.54 -2.96 2.86
C GLU A 40 -8.03 -2.91 3.02
N ALA A 41 -7.30 -3.31 1.96
CA ALA A 41 -5.85 -3.21 1.98
C ALA A 41 -5.41 -1.77 2.19
N ALA A 42 -6.04 -0.83 1.48
CA ALA A 42 -5.69 0.59 1.59
C ALA A 42 -5.91 1.12 3.00
N VAL A 43 -7.02 0.72 3.64
CA VAL A 43 -7.29 1.17 5.01
C VAL A 43 -6.18 0.68 5.95
N LEU A 44 -5.84 -0.60 5.84
CA LEU A 44 -4.84 -1.19 6.73
C LEU A 44 -3.45 -0.59 6.48
N LEU A 45 -3.12 -0.34 5.21
CA LEU A 45 -1.83 0.25 4.87
C LEU A 45 -1.72 1.70 5.35
N THR A 46 -2.83 2.43 5.32
CA THR A 46 -2.86 3.78 5.87
C THR A 46 -2.59 3.77 7.37
N GLU A 47 -3.19 2.80 8.08
CA GLU A 47 -2.94 2.66 9.51
C GLU A 47 -1.48 2.33 9.79
N LEU A 48 -0.86 1.50 8.93
CA LEU A 48 0.55 1.17 9.09
C LEU A 48 1.46 2.39 8.90
N LEU A 49 1.09 3.29 8.00
CA LEU A 49 1.88 4.51 7.81
C LEU A 49 1.77 5.44 9.01
N ASP A 50 0.62 5.44 9.71
CA ASP A 50 0.45 6.27 10.89
C ASP A 50 1.21 5.73 12.08
N ASP A 51 1.37 4.40 12.16
CA ASP A 51 2.06 3.77 13.27
C ASP A 51 2.81 2.54 12.75
N PRO A 52 3.97 2.74 12.14
CA PRO A 52 4.69 1.68 11.45
C PRO A 52 5.36 0.64 12.35
N GLY A 53 5.69 0.98 13.59
CA GLY A 53 6.33 0.02 14.47
C GLY A 53 7.50 -0.68 13.81
N ASP A 54 7.42 -2.02 13.76
CA ASP A 54 8.50 -2.85 13.24
C ASP A 54 8.63 -2.80 11.71
N VAL A 55 7.63 -2.27 11.00
CA VAL A 55 7.72 -2.20 9.55
C VAL A 55 8.31 -0.89 9.05
N VAL A 56 9.00 -0.16 9.92
CA VAL A 56 9.61 1.11 9.53
C VAL A 56 10.59 0.93 8.37
N HIS A 57 11.23 -0.23 8.27
CA HIS A 57 12.18 -0.49 7.19
C HIS A 57 11.51 -0.83 5.86
N GLU A 58 10.22 -1.12 5.89
CA GLU A 58 9.45 -1.45 4.69
C GLU A 58 8.51 -0.32 4.28
N LEU A 59 8.74 0.90 4.76
CA LEU A 59 7.81 2.00 4.49
C LEU A 59 7.66 2.33 3.00
N THR A 60 8.73 2.19 2.23
CA THR A 60 8.62 2.39 0.79
C THR A 60 7.67 1.36 0.19
N ASP A 61 7.82 0.10 0.57
CA ASP A 61 6.95 -0.96 0.08
C ASP A 61 5.51 -0.76 0.55
N VAL A 62 5.33 -0.31 1.78
CA VAL A 62 4.00 -0.02 2.32
C VAL A 62 3.33 1.08 1.48
N ARG A 63 4.06 2.15 1.19
CA ARG A 63 3.52 3.25 0.39
C ARG A 63 3.23 2.82 -1.04
N LEU A 64 4.09 2.00 -1.62
CA LEU A 64 3.85 1.49 -2.97
C LEU A 64 2.60 0.63 -3.01
N LEU A 65 2.45 -0.27 -2.05
CA LEU A 65 1.28 -1.12 -2.02
C LEU A 65 0.02 -0.31 -1.76
N LEU A 66 0.12 0.73 -0.93
CA LEU A 66 -1.01 1.64 -0.70
C LEU A 66 -1.41 2.34 -1.99
N ALA A 67 -0.44 2.89 -2.72
CA ALA A 67 -0.74 3.56 -3.98
C ALA A 67 -1.39 2.60 -4.98
N ARG A 68 -0.90 1.37 -5.05
CA ARG A 68 -1.49 0.34 -5.92
C ARG A 68 -2.91 0.01 -5.50
N SER A 69 -3.14 -0.14 -4.20
CA SER A 69 -4.47 -0.46 -3.67
C SER A 69 -5.46 0.67 -3.97
N LEU A 70 -5.01 1.91 -3.80
CA LEU A 70 -5.85 3.07 -4.12
C LEU A 70 -6.14 3.13 -5.62
N PHE A 71 -5.15 2.85 -6.44
CA PHE A 71 -5.34 2.86 -7.88
C PHE A 71 -6.35 1.80 -8.31
N HIS A 72 -6.20 0.58 -7.85
CA HIS A 72 -7.08 -0.53 -8.24
C HIS A 72 -8.50 -0.36 -7.69
N SER A 73 -8.67 0.39 -6.62
CA SER A 73 -9.99 0.70 -6.10
C SER A 73 -10.54 2.02 -6.66
N ALA A 74 -9.88 2.57 -7.67
CA ALA A 74 -10.29 3.79 -8.36
C ALA A 74 -10.31 5.02 -7.46
N GLN A 75 -9.54 5.02 -6.40
CA GLN A 75 -9.35 6.18 -5.54
C GLN A 75 -8.19 7.00 -6.09
N LEU A 76 -8.44 7.67 -7.20
CA LEU A 76 -7.37 8.27 -8.01
C LEU A 76 -6.68 9.44 -7.32
N ASP A 77 -7.45 10.28 -6.61
CA ASP A 77 -6.85 11.39 -5.88
C ASP A 77 -5.90 10.89 -4.79
N GLY A 78 -6.31 9.82 -4.10
CA GLY A 78 -5.43 9.19 -3.11
C GLY A 78 -4.18 8.61 -3.74
N THR A 79 -4.32 7.97 -4.91
CA THR A 79 -3.18 7.44 -5.65
C THR A 79 -2.18 8.55 -5.97
N ILE A 80 -2.70 9.67 -6.48
CA ILE A 80 -1.85 10.81 -6.85
C ILE A 80 -1.12 11.34 -5.63
N ARG A 81 -1.82 11.49 -4.51
CA ARG A 81 -1.22 12.00 -3.30
C ARG A 81 -0.11 11.09 -2.78
N VAL A 82 -0.39 9.79 -2.67
CA VAL A 82 0.59 8.84 -2.11
C VAL A 82 1.78 8.68 -3.05
N ALA A 83 1.53 8.58 -4.35
CA ALA A 83 2.63 8.45 -5.32
C ALA A 83 3.50 9.72 -5.32
N THR A 84 2.90 10.89 -5.18
CA THR A 84 3.64 12.14 -5.10
C THR A 84 4.54 12.16 -3.86
N GLU A 85 3.99 11.76 -2.72
CA GLU A 85 4.77 11.67 -1.48
C GLU A 85 5.94 10.71 -1.62
N LEU A 86 5.70 9.59 -2.29
CA LEU A 86 6.74 8.61 -2.55
C LEU A 86 7.87 9.23 -3.37
N LEU A 87 7.51 9.95 -4.42
CA LEU A 87 8.49 10.56 -5.32
C LEU A 87 9.23 11.71 -4.67
N GLU A 88 8.67 12.35 -3.65
CA GLU A 88 9.40 13.33 -2.87
C GLU A 88 10.54 12.68 -2.09
N ARG A 89 10.37 11.43 -1.69
CA ARG A 89 11.39 10.69 -0.97
C ARG A 89 12.36 9.97 -1.89
N ASP A 90 11.85 9.46 -3.00
CA ASP A 90 12.64 8.73 -3.99
C ASP A 90 12.18 9.13 -5.38
N PRO A 91 12.77 10.21 -5.94
CA PRO A 91 12.37 10.70 -7.25
C PRO A 91 12.60 9.72 -8.39
N ASN A 92 13.37 8.68 -8.16
CA ASN A 92 13.72 7.71 -9.21
C ASN A 92 12.96 6.40 -9.06
N GLU A 93 11.93 6.35 -8.22
CA GLU A 93 11.14 5.14 -8.06
C GLU A 93 10.23 4.95 -9.29
N PRO A 94 10.53 3.99 -10.16
CA PRO A 94 9.83 3.92 -11.45
C PRO A 94 8.37 3.54 -11.32
N TYR A 95 8.03 2.68 -10.38
CA TYR A 95 6.64 2.25 -10.25
C TYR A 95 5.75 3.37 -9.72
N ALA A 96 6.29 4.24 -8.86
CA ALA A 96 5.54 5.40 -8.39
C ALA A 96 5.23 6.35 -9.55
N HIS A 97 6.20 6.55 -10.45
CA HIS A 97 5.95 7.35 -11.65
C HIS A 97 4.85 6.71 -12.51
N LEU A 98 4.88 5.39 -12.65
CA LEU A 98 3.86 4.70 -13.44
C LEU A 98 2.47 4.91 -12.85
N LEU A 99 2.33 4.71 -11.55
CA LEU A 99 1.03 4.86 -10.89
C LEU A 99 0.53 6.29 -10.96
N LEU A 100 1.43 7.24 -10.71
CA LEU A 100 1.06 8.66 -10.79
C LEU A 100 0.62 9.02 -12.20
N GLY A 101 1.40 8.60 -13.19
CA GLY A 101 1.05 8.89 -14.59
C GLY A 101 -0.28 8.29 -14.99
N ARG A 102 -0.52 7.03 -14.63
CA ARG A 102 -1.77 6.38 -14.99
C ARG A 102 -2.97 7.01 -14.28
N ALA A 103 -2.80 7.38 -13.01
CA ALA A 103 -3.88 8.04 -12.28
C ALA A 103 -4.21 9.39 -12.90
N LEU A 104 -3.18 10.14 -13.27
CA LEU A 104 -3.38 11.43 -13.94
C LEU A 104 -4.09 11.26 -15.27
N GLN A 105 -3.69 10.24 -16.06
CA GLN A 105 -4.39 9.95 -17.33
C GLN A 105 -5.86 9.68 -17.11
N ARG A 106 -6.17 8.86 -16.12
CA ARG A 106 -7.56 8.49 -15.85
C ARG A 106 -8.39 9.68 -15.35
N LYS A 107 -7.73 10.69 -14.81
CA LYS A 107 -8.41 11.92 -14.43
C LYS A 107 -8.45 12.94 -15.57
N GLY A 108 -7.96 12.56 -16.75
CA GLY A 108 -7.98 13.46 -17.90
C GLY A 108 -6.86 14.46 -17.93
N ARG A 109 -5.86 14.30 -17.06
CA ARG A 109 -4.74 15.23 -16.95
C ARG A 109 -3.53 14.67 -17.73
N LYS A 110 -3.72 14.52 -19.02
CA LYS A 110 -2.75 13.83 -19.88
C LYS A 110 -1.41 14.53 -19.95
N ASP A 111 -1.41 15.86 -20.00
CA ASP A 111 -0.16 16.59 -20.14
C ASP A 111 0.70 16.44 -18.91
N GLU A 112 0.08 16.39 -17.73
CA GLU A 112 0.81 16.18 -16.48
C GLU A 112 1.27 14.73 -16.35
N ALA A 113 0.54 13.79 -16.96
CA ALA A 113 0.86 12.37 -16.87
C ALA A 113 2.11 12.01 -17.68
N GLN A 114 2.31 12.65 -18.82
CA GLN A 114 3.35 12.26 -19.77
C GLN A 114 4.76 12.22 -19.20
N PRO A 115 5.23 13.22 -18.47
CA PRO A 115 6.59 13.15 -17.91
C PRO A 115 6.77 11.96 -16.96
N HIS A 116 5.75 11.64 -16.18
CA HIS A 116 5.83 10.53 -15.24
C HIS A 116 5.85 9.19 -15.98
N LEU A 117 5.03 9.04 -17.00
CA LEU A 117 5.02 7.81 -17.78
C LEU A 117 6.33 7.61 -18.51
N ARG A 118 6.92 8.69 -19.00
CA ARG A 118 8.23 8.61 -19.65
C ARG A 118 9.30 8.19 -18.65
N LEU A 119 9.29 8.75 -17.43
CA LEU A 119 10.25 8.37 -16.42
C LEU A 119 10.07 6.91 -15.98
N ALA A 120 8.83 6.45 -15.89
CA ALA A 120 8.57 5.06 -15.58
C ALA A 120 9.19 4.14 -16.62
N GLU A 121 9.09 4.50 -17.89
CA GLU A 121 9.68 3.73 -18.96
C GLU A 121 11.21 3.77 -18.90
N LEU A 122 11.78 4.96 -18.76
CA LEU A 122 13.22 5.13 -18.75
C LEU A 122 13.90 4.50 -17.54
N LEU A 123 13.27 4.61 -16.38
CA LEU A 123 13.88 4.14 -15.13
C LEU A 123 13.57 2.68 -14.84
N GLY A 124 12.41 2.17 -15.27
CA GLY A 124 11.97 0.84 -14.90
C GLY A 124 11.51 -0.02 -16.06
N GLY A 125 11.50 0.51 -17.27
CA GLY A 125 11.05 -0.25 -18.43
C GLY A 125 9.54 -0.43 -18.50
N TYR A 126 8.78 0.30 -17.72
CA TYR A 126 7.32 0.18 -17.75
C TYR A 126 6.78 0.93 -18.96
N ARG A 127 5.95 0.25 -19.73
CA ARG A 127 5.30 0.87 -20.88
C ARG A 127 3.95 1.45 -20.45
N SER A 128 3.65 2.61 -21.01
CA SER A 128 2.37 3.27 -20.73
C SER A 128 1.27 2.86 -21.71
#